data_2f25f458e1ee08be32909d2ad2bc6a43
#
_entry.id   2f25f458e1ee08be32909d2ad2bc6a43
#
_cell.length_a   1.000
_cell.length_b   1.000
_cell.length_c   1.000
_cell.angle_alpha   90.00
_cell.angle_beta   90.00
_cell.angle_gamma   90.00
#
_symmetry.space_group_name_H-M   'P 1'
#
loop_
_entity.id
_entity.type
_entity.pdbx_description
1 polymer ?
#
loop_
_entity_poly.entity_id
_entity_poly.type
_entity_poly.pdbx_seq_one_letter_code
_entity_poly.pdbx_strand_id
1 'polypeptide(L)'
;MSLSGCFYQGRDFATSPVRNITNNVTTQREIFTDFGEPVRRGFENGYETWIYTYQYYQLGQVRDSKDLYVVFNKDNTVRSYSFTAR
;
A
#
# COMPACT_ATOMS: atom_id res chain seq x y z
N MET A 1 -17.35 -7.49 24.87
CA MET A 1 -16.75 -6.48 24.08
C MET A 1 -17.76 -5.77 23.18
N SER A 2 -17.76 -4.51 23.19
CA SER A 2 -18.70 -3.74 22.40
C SER A 2 -18.15 -3.51 20.99
N LEU A 3 -19.04 -3.62 20.01
CA LEU A 3 -18.69 -3.36 18.65
C LEU A 3 -19.43 -2.12 18.22
N SER A 4 -18.83 -1.01 18.38
CA SER A 4 -19.51 0.26 18.13
C SER A 4 -19.49 0.65 16.68
N GLY A 5 -19.37 -0.30 15.79
CA GLY A 5 -19.41 -0.01 14.37
C GLY A 5 -18.13 0.54 13.81
N CYS A 6 -17.01 0.38 14.55
CA CYS A 6 -15.70 0.81 14.09
C CYS A 6 -14.84 -0.42 13.87
N PHE A 7 -14.22 -0.53 12.70
CA PHE A 7 -13.31 -1.63 12.44
C PHE A 7 -12.39 -1.27 11.29
N TYR A 8 -11.35 -2.09 11.13
CA TYR A 8 -10.33 -1.87 10.12
C TYR A 8 -10.34 -2.98 9.10
N GLN A 9 -10.03 -2.65 7.87
CA GLN A 9 -9.81 -3.59 6.78
C GLN A 9 -8.39 -3.36 6.27
N GLY A 10 -7.66 -4.45 6.04
CA GLY A 10 -6.29 -4.36 5.58
C GLY A 10 -5.36 -4.01 6.72
N ARG A 11 -4.26 -3.37 6.40
CA ARG A 11 -3.25 -3.02 7.38
C ARG A 11 -2.85 -1.57 7.20
N ASP A 12 -2.84 -0.84 8.30
CA ASP A 12 -2.40 0.56 8.26
C ASP A 12 -0.92 0.63 7.88
N PHE A 13 -0.54 1.67 7.17
CA PHE A 13 0.84 1.88 6.79
C PHE A 13 1.13 3.37 6.75
N ALA A 14 2.41 3.71 6.94
CA ALA A 14 2.85 5.10 6.89
C ALA A 14 2.72 5.62 5.47
N THR A 15 2.26 6.86 5.32
CA THR A 15 2.08 7.44 4.00
C THR A 15 3.12 8.49 3.66
N SER A 16 3.83 9.02 4.66
CA SER A 16 4.83 10.06 4.38
C SER A 16 5.93 9.59 3.42
N PRO A 17 6.38 8.31 3.42
CA PRO A 17 7.43 7.91 2.49
C PRO A 17 6.99 7.85 1.03
N VAL A 18 5.68 7.95 0.75
CA VAL A 18 5.21 7.89 -0.64
C VAL A 18 5.89 8.94 -1.49
N ARG A 19 6.09 10.13 -0.94
CA ARG A 19 6.70 11.23 -1.69
C ARG A 19 8.15 10.94 -2.09
N ASN A 20 8.78 9.97 -1.45
CA ASN A 20 10.17 9.63 -1.70
C ASN A 20 10.33 8.51 -2.74
N ILE A 21 9.24 7.96 -3.22
CA ILE A 21 9.30 6.90 -4.22
C ILE A 21 9.70 7.50 -5.56
N THR A 22 10.76 6.98 -6.14
CA THR A 22 11.25 7.43 -7.44
C THR A 22 11.27 6.25 -8.39
N ASN A 23 10.56 6.36 -9.51
CA ASN A 23 10.50 5.29 -10.49
C ASN A 23 11.90 4.97 -10.99
N ASN A 24 12.19 3.68 -11.10
CA ASN A 24 13.46 3.14 -11.60
C ASN A 24 14.65 3.42 -10.67
N VAL A 25 14.40 3.89 -9.45
CA VAL A 25 15.45 4.18 -8.47
C VAL A 25 15.14 3.51 -7.14
N THR A 26 13.97 3.77 -6.58
CA THR A 26 13.58 3.18 -5.29
C THR A 26 13.53 1.66 -5.43
N THR A 27 14.14 0.95 -4.48
CA THR A 27 14.21 -0.51 -4.54
C THR A 27 13.06 -1.15 -3.78
N GLN A 28 12.83 -2.43 -4.10
CA GLN A 28 11.83 -3.22 -3.39
C GLN A 28 12.15 -3.28 -1.89
N ARG A 29 13.42 -3.38 -1.55
CA ARG A 29 13.83 -3.39 -0.15
C ARG A 29 13.46 -2.10 0.55
N GLU A 30 13.63 -0.96 -0.12
CA GLU A 30 13.27 0.32 0.46
C GLU A 30 11.76 0.43 0.67
N ILE A 31 10.99 -0.09 -0.28
CA ILE A 31 9.53 -0.12 -0.14
C ILE A 31 9.15 -0.95 1.08
N PHE A 32 9.78 -2.11 1.25
CA PHE A 32 9.47 -2.96 2.40
C PHE A 32 9.86 -2.29 3.72
N THR A 33 11.00 -1.60 3.72
CA THR A 33 11.45 -0.89 4.92
C THR A 33 10.47 0.23 5.29
N ASP A 34 10.00 0.96 4.28
CA ASP A 34 9.17 2.14 4.52
C ASP A 34 7.70 1.80 4.78
N PHE A 35 7.18 0.76 4.13
CA PHE A 35 5.75 0.46 4.20
C PHE A 35 5.44 -0.89 4.86
N GLY A 36 6.44 -1.73 5.03
CA GLY A 36 6.24 -3.02 5.66
C GLY A 36 5.75 -4.08 4.68
N GLU A 37 5.13 -5.10 5.24
CA GLU A 37 4.61 -6.22 4.47
C GLU A 37 3.35 -5.78 3.72
N PRO A 38 3.27 -6.02 2.41
CA PRO A 38 2.04 -5.70 1.68
C PRO A 38 0.92 -6.65 2.07
N VAL A 39 -0.32 -6.20 1.95
CA VAL A 39 -1.46 -7.06 2.24
C VAL A 39 -1.65 -8.08 1.12
N ARG A 40 -1.14 -7.79 -0.07
CA ARG A 40 -1.26 -8.71 -1.19
C ARG A 40 -0.10 -8.52 -2.14
N ARG A 41 0.32 -9.62 -2.76
CA ARG A 41 1.35 -9.61 -3.79
C ARG A 41 0.78 -10.30 -5.03
N GLY A 42 1.24 -9.88 -6.19
CA GLY A 42 0.80 -10.50 -7.44
C GLY A 42 1.72 -10.13 -8.56
N PHE A 43 1.23 -10.36 -9.78
CA PHE A 43 1.98 -10.03 -10.99
C PHE A 43 1.03 -9.35 -11.97
N GLU A 44 1.56 -8.38 -12.67
CA GLU A 44 0.82 -7.70 -13.72
C GLU A 44 1.73 -7.61 -14.93
N ASN A 45 1.34 -8.27 -16.02
CA ASN A 45 2.15 -8.33 -17.24
C ASN A 45 3.56 -8.85 -16.98
N GLY A 46 3.69 -9.76 -16.01
CA GLY A 46 4.97 -10.35 -15.67
C GLY A 46 5.79 -9.55 -14.68
N TYR A 47 5.29 -8.41 -14.22
CA TYR A 47 5.98 -7.59 -13.23
C TYR A 47 5.35 -7.80 -11.86
N GLU A 48 6.20 -7.97 -10.85
CA GLU A 48 5.71 -8.18 -9.49
C GLU A 48 5.00 -6.93 -8.98
N THR A 49 3.87 -7.11 -8.31
CA THR A 49 3.10 -6.02 -7.73
C THR A 49 2.93 -6.24 -6.24
N TRP A 50 3.00 -5.17 -5.49
CA TRP A 50 2.70 -5.17 -4.06
C TRP A 50 1.56 -4.21 -3.81
N ILE A 51 0.59 -4.65 -3.01
CA ILE A 51 -0.62 -3.87 -2.76
C ILE A 51 -0.73 -3.63 -1.27
N TYR A 52 -0.84 -2.36 -0.91
CA TYR A 52 -1.05 -1.91 0.45
C TYR A 52 -2.40 -1.24 0.50
N THR A 53 -3.30 -1.74 1.34
CA THR A 53 -4.62 -1.13 1.48
C THR A 53 -4.96 -1.03 2.94
N TYR A 54 -5.72 0.00 3.28
CA TYR A 54 -6.19 0.23 4.61
C TYR A 54 -7.51 0.98 4.54
N GLN A 55 -8.50 0.51 5.28
CA GLN A 55 -9.78 1.19 5.38
C GLN A 55 -10.23 1.16 6.82
N TYR A 56 -10.69 2.29 7.31
CA TYR A 56 -11.24 2.40 8.64
C TYR A 56 -12.73 2.71 8.51
N TYR A 57 -13.55 1.86 9.10
CA TYR A 57 -15.00 2.00 9.05
C TYR A 57 -15.52 2.49 10.38
N GLN A 58 -16.49 3.37 10.32
CA GLN A 58 -17.18 3.85 11.51
C GLN A 58 -18.66 3.92 11.18
N LEU A 59 -19.48 3.23 11.99
CA LEU A 59 -20.92 3.22 11.80
C LEU A 59 -21.32 2.79 10.39
N GLY A 60 -20.60 1.80 9.84
CA GLY A 60 -20.91 1.27 8.53
C GLY A 60 -20.43 2.10 7.36
N GLN A 61 -19.70 3.17 7.62
CA GLN A 61 -19.19 4.03 6.55
C GLN A 61 -17.67 4.05 6.60
N VAL A 62 -17.06 4.14 5.41
CA VAL A 62 -15.61 4.28 5.32
C VAL A 62 -15.24 5.70 5.74
N ARG A 63 -14.42 5.82 6.76
CA ARG A 63 -13.97 7.12 7.27
C ARG A 63 -12.60 7.48 6.73
N ASP A 64 -11.70 6.50 6.65
CA ASP A 64 -10.35 6.70 6.13
C ASP A 64 -10.03 5.57 5.20
N SER A 65 -9.32 5.87 4.15
CA SER A 65 -8.96 4.89 3.15
C SER A 65 -7.60 5.27 2.57
N LYS A 66 -6.73 4.28 2.42
CA LYS A 66 -5.41 4.45 1.81
C LYS A 66 -5.14 3.27 0.91
N ASP A 67 -4.66 3.54 -0.28
CA ASP A 67 -4.30 2.50 -1.23
C ASP A 67 -2.97 2.87 -1.87
N LEU A 68 -2.02 1.96 -1.78
CA LEU A 68 -0.74 2.10 -2.46
C LEU A 68 -0.52 0.85 -3.29
N TYR A 69 -0.27 1.04 -4.56
CA TYR A 69 -0.10 -0.04 -5.52
C TYR A 69 1.25 0.16 -6.17
N VAL A 70 2.16 -0.79 -5.98
CA VAL A 70 3.53 -0.66 -6.46
C VAL A 70 3.83 -1.79 -7.44
N VAL A 71 4.35 -1.42 -8.60
CA VAL A 71 4.79 -2.39 -9.62
C VAL A 71 6.30 -2.29 -9.71
N PHE A 72 6.96 -3.45 -9.73
CA PHE A 72 8.42 -3.52 -9.73
C PHE A 72 8.97 -3.97 -11.06
N ASN A 73 10.10 -3.37 -11.44
CA ASN A 73 10.88 -3.85 -12.59
C ASN A 73 11.51 -5.20 -12.27
N LYS A 74 12.04 -5.85 -13.29
CA LYS A 74 12.72 -7.12 -13.11
C LYS A 74 13.96 -7.01 -12.23
N ASP A 75 14.54 -5.82 -12.14
CA ASP A 75 15.71 -5.59 -11.30
C ASP A 75 15.34 -5.15 -9.88
N ASN A 76 14.05 -5.28 -9.53
CA ASN A 76 13.55 -4.98 -8.19
C ASN A 76 13.54 -3.49 -7.82
N THR A 77 13.57 -2.61 -8.82
CA THR A 77 13.29 -1.21 -8.57
C THR A 77 11.84 -0.92 -8.90
N VAL A 78 11.31 0.17 -8.36
CA VAL A 78 9.91 0.54 -8.62
C VAL A 78 9.77 0.93 -10.09
N ARG A 79 8.84 0.27 -10.79
CA ARG A 79 8.51 0.61 -12.16
C ARG A 79 7.47 1.73 -12.20
N SER A 80 6.45 1.60 -11.35
CA SER A 80 5.41 2.60 -11.25
C SER A 80 4.69 2.40 -9.93
N TYR A 81 3.96 3.41 -9.50
CA TYR A 81 3.15 3.29 -8.31
C TYR A 81 1.94 4.21 -8.42
N SER A 82 0.93 3.89 -7.64
CA SER A 82 -0.28 4.69 -7.55
C SER A 82 -0.67 4.80 -6.09
N PHE A 83 -0.98 5.98 -5.62
CA PHE A 83 -1.35 6.19 -4.23
C PHE A 83 -2.61 7.04 -4.16
N THR A 84 -3.56 6.59 -3.35
CA THR A 84 -4.80 7.30 -3.12
C THR A 84 -5.09 7.29 -1.63
N ALA A 85 -5.51 8.40 -1.08
CA ALA A 85 -5.88 8.50 0.32
C ALA A 85 -7.11 9.40 0.45
N ARG A 86 -7.98 9.06 1.40
CA ARG A 86 -9.16 9.86 1.71
C ARG A 86 -9.38 9.98 3.18
#